data_2637c6e77bd0e9376f12bb23e8984bb9
#
_entry.id   2637c6e77bd0e9376f12bb23e8984bb9
#
_cell.length_a   1.000
_cell.length_b   1.000
_cell.length_c   1.000
_cell.angle_alpha   90.00
_cell.angle_beta   90.00
_cell.angle_gamma   90.00
#
_symmetry.space_group_name_H-M   'P 1'
#
loop_
_entity.id
_entity.type
_entity.pdbx_description
1 polymer ?
#
loop_
_entity_poly.entity_id
_entity_poly.type
_entity_poly.pdbx_seq_one_letter_code
_entity_poly.pdbx_strand_id
1 'polypeptide(L)'
;VERIKIQYGTSYCYPVSSMGTHVSVVPNHQINRITPLDTRANVAYFGTFGYELDLNTLTADEQEEVKGQIAFMKQYRQLFQFGTFYRLQSPFEHNTLAWMVVSDDRKEAIVGWYRVLNGVNLPYGRLRLQGLSEDLPYRVNGESSIHYGSELMNAGLITTDASSGQAQGDEEMCRDFESRL
;
A
#
# COMPACT_ATOMS: atom_id res chain seq x y z
N VAL A 1 6.81 -0.37 -10.30
CA VAL A 1 8.03 -0.02 -9.56
C VAL A 1 8.32 1.46 -9.72
N GLU A 2 8.48 1.94 -10.94
CA GLU A 2 8.85 3.35 -11.24
C GLU A 2 7.80 4.32 -10.68
N ARG A 3 6.51 4.02 -10.86
CA ARG A 3 5.41 4.85 -10.33
C ARG A 3 5.53 5.06 -8.83
N ILE A 4 5.85 4.04 -8.08
CA ILE A 4 6.03 4.10 -6.62
C ILE A 4 7.16 5.10 -6.27
N LYS A 5 8.30 5.00 -6.96
CA LYS A 5 9.42 5.93 -6.77
C LYS A 5 9.06 7.36 -7.15
N ILE A 6 8.32 7.53 -8.25
CA ILE A 6 7.84 8.84 -8.70
C ILE A 6 6.90 9.44 -7.65
N GLN A 7 5.88 8.70 -7.19
CA GLN A 7 4.94 9.20 -6.19
C GLN A 7 5.65 9.53 -4.86
N TYR A 8 6.54 8.64 -4.40
CA TYR A 8 7.30 8.87 -3.19
C TYR A 8 8.17 10.12 -3.30
N GLY A 9 8.93 10.27 -4.37
CA GLY A 9 9.76 11.45 -4.62
C GLY A 9 8.94 12.72 -4.75
N THR A 10 7.83 12.69 -5.51
CA THR A 10 6.93 13.83 -5.69
C THR A 10 6.33 14.28 -4.36
N SER A 11 6.05 13.35 -3.45
CA SER A 11 5.47 13.68 -2.14
C SER A 11 6.34 14.55 -1.24
N TYR A 12 7.63 14.73 -1.56
CA TYR A 12 8.48 15.69 -0.85
C TYR A 12 8.17 17.14 -1.20
N CYS A 13 7.64 17.38 -2.39
CA CYS A 13 7.40 18.73 -2.92
C CYS A 13 5.91 19.07 -3.01
N TYR A 14 5.06 18.05 -3.20
CA TYR A 14 3.63 18.25 -3.47
C TYR A 14 2.77 17.34 -2.56
N PRO A 15 1.60 17.82 -2.11
CA PRO A 15 0.67 17.00 -1.34
C PRO A 15 0.11 15.87 -2.20
N VAL A 16 -0.25 14.77 -1.56
CA VAL A 16 -0.81 13.57 -2.21
C VAL A 16 -2.05 13.91 -3.05
N SER A 17 -2.89 14.83 -2.54
CA SER A 17 -4.11 15.30 -3.22
C SER A 17 -3.88 15.99 -4.56
N SER A 18 -2.66 16.43 -4.87
CA SER A 18 -2.31 17.06 -6.14
C SER A 18 -1.61 16.12 -7.13
N MET A 19 -1.33 14.88 -6.72
CA MET A 19 -0.65 13.90 -7.57
C MET A 19 -1.66 13.11 -8.40
N GLY A 20 -1.54 13.18 -9.74
CA GLY A 20 -2.29 12.30 -10.65
C GLY A 20 -1.84 10.86 -10.53
N THR A 21 -2.74 9.98 -10.07
CA THR A 21 -2.49 8.55 -9.93
C THR A 21 -3.57 7.74 -10.62
N HIS A 22 -3.18 6.67 -11.29
CA HIS A 22 -4.15 5.85 -12.01
C HIS A 22 -3.70 4.39 -12.11
N VAL A 23 -4.70 3.53 -12.25
CA VAL A 23 -4.55 2.11 -12.58
C VAL A 23 -4.38 2.03 -14.09
N SER A 24 -3.18 1.73 -14.57
CA SER A 24 -2.85 1.67 -15.99
C SER A 24 -3.12 0.28 -16.56
N VAL A 25 -3.22 0.21 -17.90
CA VAL A 25 -3.30 -1.05 -18.64
C VAL A 25 -2.07 -1.93 -18.42
N VAL A 26 -2.26 -3.23 -18.49
CA VAL A 26 -1.19 -4.24 -18.54
C VAL A 26 -1.35 -5.11 -19.78
N PRO A 27 -0.25 -5.62 -20.38
CA PRO A 27 1.15 -5.38 -20.01
C PRO A 27 1.58 -3.93 -20.19
N ASN A 28 2.53 -3.46 -19.37
CA ASN A 28 3.09 -2.12 -19.55
C ASN A 28 3.80 -2.02 -20.91
N HIS A 29 3.47 -1.01 -21.70
CA HIS A 29 3.92 -0.89 -23.09
C HIS A 29 5.44 -0.67 -23.26
N GLN A 30 6.16 -0.24 -22.21
CA GLN A 30 7.60 0.00 -22.30
C GLN A 30 8.44 -1.21 -21.90
N ILE A 31 8.00 -1.97 -20.92
CA ILE A 31 8.78 -3.05 -20.30
C ILE A 31 8.05 -4.38 -20.25
N ASN A 32 6.87 -4.45 -20.84
CA ASN A 32 6.03 -5.64 -20.93
C ASN A 32 5.71 -6.33 -19.58
N ARG A 33 5.76 -5.55 -18.48
CA ARG A 33 5.47 -6.06 -17.13
C ARG A 33 3.98 -6.15 -16.89
N ILE A 34 3.57 -7.26 -16.29
CA ILE A 34 2.22 -7.46 -15.76
C ILE A 34 2.29 -7.29 -14.25
N THR A 35 1.53 -6.34 -13.72
CA THR A 35 1.38 -6.11 -12.28
C THR A 35 -0.07 -6.41 -11.92
N PRO A 36 -0.34 -7.16 -10.84
CA PRO A 36 -1.69 -7.47 -10.40
C PRO A 36 -2.57 -6.22 -10.25
N LEU A 37 -3.87 -6.38 -10.47
CA LEU A 37 -4.82 -5.26 -10.46
C LEU A 37 -4.92 -4.60 -9.09
N ASP A 38 -4.97 -5.40 -8.02
CA ASP A 38 -4.95 -4.96 -6.63
C ASP A 38 -3.71 -4.11 -6.30
N THR A 39 -2.53 -4.57 -6.68
CA THR A 39 -1.27 -3.85 -6.45
C THR A 39 -1.24 -2.52 -7.20
N ARG A 40 -1.76 -2.46 -8.42
CA ARG A 40 -1.88 -1.21 -9.19
C ARG A 40 -2.82 -0.22 -8.49
N ALA A 41 -3.95 -0.69 -7.96
CA ALA A 41 -4.91 0.12 -7.24
C ALA A 41 -4.35 0.60 -5.89
N ASN A 42 -3.70 -0.30 -5.13
CA ASN A 42 -3.11 0.01 -3.83
C ASN A 42 -2.06 1.14 -3.92
N VAL A 43 -1.31 1.21 -5.01
CA VAL A 43 -0.42 2.34 -5.29
C VAL A 43 -1.20 3.59 -5.68
N ALA A 44 -2.24 3.44 -6.50
CA ALA A 44 -3.00 4.57 -7.03
C ALA A 44 -3.87 5.29 -6.00
N TYR A 45 -4.28 4.62 -4.91
CA TYR A 45 -5.07 5.25 -3.84
C TYR A 45 -4.39 6.45 -3.19
N PHE A 46 -3.06 6.45 -3.13
CA PHE A 46 -2.30 7.57 -2.59
C PHE A 46 -2.08 8.67 -3.65
N GLY A 47 -3.18 9.26 -4.08
CA GLY A 47 -3.28 10.33 -5.06
C GLY A 47 -4.71 10.60 -5.47
N THR A 48 -4.91 11.16 -6.66
CA THR A 48 -6.27 11.52 -7.14
C THR A 48 -7.09 10.33 -7.62
N PHE A 49 -6.50 9.18 -7.74
CA PHE A 49 -7.07 7.89 -8.15
C PHE A 49 -7.93 7.93 -9.41
N GLY A 50 -7.61 7.08 -10.36
CA GLY A 50 -8.40 6.90 -11.58
C GLY A 50 -7.99 5.64 -12.34
N TYR A 51 -8.65 5.38 -13.46
CA TYR A 51 -8.32 4.29 -14.37
C TYR A 51 -7.89 4.85 -15.72
N GLU A 52 -6.78 4.34 -16.22
CA GLU A 52 -6.25 4.62 -17.56
C GLU A 52 -6.11 3.28 -18.30
N LEU A 53 -7.27 2.67 -18.57
CA LEU A 53 -7.40 1.41 -19.28
C LEU A 53 -8.80 1.27 -19.88
N ASP A 54 -8.96 0.41 -20.88
CA ASP A 54 -10.27 0.08 -21.42
C ASP A 54 -10.97 -0.94 -20.52
N LEU A 55 -12.02 -0.50 -19.82
CA LEU A 55 -12.79 -1.34 -18.90
C LEU A 55 -13.52 -2.50 -19.61
N ASN A 56 -13.75 -2.40 -20.93
CA ASN A 56 -14.41 -3.47 -21.70
C ASN A 56 -13.48 -4.67 -21.93
N THR A 57 -12.18 -4.51 -21.74
CA THR A 57 -11.20 -5.60 -21.90
C THR A 57 -11.02 -6.43 -20.62
N LEU A 58 -11.59 -5.97 -19.51
CA LEU A 58 -11.50 -6.65 -18.22
C LEU A 58 -12.42 -7.88 -18.19
N THR A 59 -11.95 -8.91 -17.50
CA THR A 59 -12.78 -10.08 -17.17
C THR A 59 -13.90 -9.69 -16.19
N ALA A 60 -14.89 -10.56 -16.04
CA ALA A 60 -15.99 -10.32 -15.09
C ALA A 60 -15.48 -10.17 -13.65
N ASP A 61 -14.49 -10.96 -13.25
CA ASP A 61 -13.89 -10.91 -11.92
C ASP A 61 -13.10 -9.61 -11.71
N GLU A 62 -12.33 -9.18 -12.71
CA GLU A 62 -11.63 -7.90 -12.66
C GLU A 62 -12.59 -6.70 -12.62
N GLN A 63 -13.73 -6.77 -13.32
CA GLN A 63 -14.77 -5.73 -13.24
C GLN A 63 -15.39 -5.64 -11.85
N GLU A 64 -15.59 -6.77 -11.18
CA GLU A 64 -16.09 -6.77 -9.80
C GLU A 64 -15.03 -6.23 -8.82
N GLU A 65 -13.77 -6.60 -9.01
CA GLU A 65 -12.66 -6.03 -8.25
C GLU A 65 -12.58 -4.50 -8.42
N VAL A 66 -12.70 -3.99 -9.63
CA VAL A 66 -12.73 -2.55 -9.94
C VAL A 66 -13.88 -1.85 -9.19
N LYS A 67 -15.06 -2.46 -9.11
CA LYS A 67 -16.18 -1.89 -8.33
C LYS A 67 -15.83 -1.79 -6.84
N GLY A 68 -15.21 -2.84 -6.30
CA GLY A 68 -14.71 -2.84 -4.91
C GLY A 68 -13.67 -1.74 -4.68
N GLN A 69 -12.72 -1.60 -5.59
CA GLN A 69 -11.68 -0.56 -5.53
C GLN A 69 -12.28 0.85 -5.58
N ILE A 70 -13.26 1.08 -6.43
CA ILE A 70 -13.97 2.38 -6.50
C ILE A 70 -14.75 2.64 -5.21
N ALA A 71 -15.41 1.64 -4.65
CA ALA A 71 -16.16 1.76 -3.40
C ALA A 71 -15.19 2.10 -2.24
N PHE A 72 -14.07 1.42 -2.15
CA PHE A 72 -13.01 1.69 -1.17
C PHE A 72 -12.48 3.13 -1.29
N MET A 73 -12.14 3.56 -2.51
CA MET A 73 -11.68 4.94 -2.72
C MET A 73 -12.75 5.97 -2.37
N LYS A 74 -14.01 5.73 -2.68
CA LYS A 74 -15.11 6.64 -2.30
C LYS A 74 -15.27 6.75 -0.79
N GLN A 75 -15.14 5.63 -0.08
CA GLN A 75 -15.25 5.58 1.38
C GLN A 75 -14.11 6.36 2.06
N TYR A 76 -12.88 6.17 1.61
CA TYR A 76 -11.68 6.72 2.25
C TYR A 76 -11.08 7.93 1.53
N ARG A 77 -11.75 8.49 0.52
CA ARG A 77 -11.23 9.62 -0.25
C ARG A 77 -10.80 10.79 0.63
N GLN A 78 -11.59 11.11 1.63
CA GLN A 78 -11.29 12.21 2.54
C GLN A 78 -9.96 11.96 3.27
N LEU A 79 -9.76 10.76 3.76
CA LEU A 79 -8.53 10.36 4.44
C LEU A 79 -7.33 10.39 3.49
N PHE A 80 -7.43 9.80 2.30
CA PHE A 80 -6.34 9.80 1.33
C PHE A 80 -5.92 11.19 0.87
N GLN A 81 -6.87 12.10 0.67
CA GLN A 81 -6.57 13.41 0.08
C GLN A 81 -6.23 14.48 1.11
N PHE A 82 -6.77 14.39 2.31
CA PHE A 82 -6.67 15.46 3.32
C PHE A 82 -6.06 15.00 4.64
N GLY A 83 -5.87 13.68 4.85
CA GLY A 83 -5.14 13.18 6.01
C GLY A 83 -3.67 13.55 5.97
N THR A 84 -3.02 13.50 7.12
CA THR A 84 -1.57 13.73 7.22
C THR A 84 -0.81 12.56 6.63
N PHE A 85 0.03 12.82 5.64
CA PHE A 85 0.82 11.82 4.93
C PHE A 85 2.19 11.63 5.59
N TYR A 86 2.52 10.37 5.89
CA TYR A 86 3.82 9.97 6.45
C TYR A 86 4.54 9.01 5.51
N ARG A 87 5.85 9.23 5.32
CA ARG A 87 6.76 8.33 4.62
C ARG A 87 7.45 7.45 5.64
N LEU A 88 7.16 6.16 5.62
CA LEU A 88 7.66 5.23 6.63
C LEU A 88 8.94 4.51 6.19
N GLN A 89 8.99 4.13 4.91
CA GLN A 89 10.12 3.41 4.32
C GLN A 89 10.40 3.89 2.90
N SER A 90 11.66 4.21 2.61
CA SER A 90 12.08 4.77 1.31
C SER A 90 12.30 3.68 0.26
N PRO A 91 11.70 3.82 -0.95
CA PRO A 91 11.96 2.90 -2.07
C PRO A 91 13.34 3.08 -2.70
N PHE A 92 14.10 4.08 -2.27
CA PHE A 92 15.44 4.35 -2.76
C PHE A 92 16.53 3.65 -1.94
N GLU A 93 16.16 3.15 -0.77
CA GLU A 93 17.09 2.51 0.17
C GLU A 93 16.84 1.00 0.31
N HIS A 94 15.61 0.54 0.02
CA HIS A 94 15.19 -0.83 0.25
C HIS A 94 14.35 -1.38 -0.92
N ASN A 95 14.21 -2.71 -0.96
CA ASN A 95 13.28 -3.40 -1.85
C ASN A 95 11.83 -3.35 -1.33
N THR A 96 11.63 -2.84 -0.13
CA THR A 96 10.32 -2.55 0.46
C THR A 96 10.16 -1.05 0.63
N LEU A 97 8.94 -0.59 0.57
CA LEU A 97 8.59 0.79 0.89
C LEU A 97 7.27 0.83 1.63
N ALA A 98 7.08 1.89 2.38
CA ALA A 98 5.81 2.12 3.05
C ALA A 98 5.55 3.60 3.23
N TRP A 99 4.27 3.95 3.16
CA TRP A 99 3.72 5.24 3.51
C TRP A 99 2.38 5.07 4.21
N MET A 100 1.87 6.11 4.80
CA MET A 100 0.56 6.09 5.42
C MET A 100 -0.11 7.45 5.40
N VAL A 101 -1.42 7.46 5.54
CA VAL A 101 -2.23 8.64 5.83
C VAL A 101 -2.95 8.44 7.15
N VAL A 102 -3.05 9.50 7.93
CA VAL A 102 -3.70 9.50 9.24
C VAL A 102 -4.74 10.62 9.25
N SER A 103 -5.93 10.33 9.77
CA SER A 103 -6.99 11.34 9.95
C SER A 103 -6.58 12.43 10.97
N ASP A 104 -7.14 13.61 10.85
CA ASP A 104 -6.85 14.72 11.75
C ASP A 104 -7.16 14.40 13.22
N ASP A 105 -8.22 13.63 13.46
CA ASP A 105 -8.59 13.17 14.81
C ASP A 105 -7.79 11.94 15.28
N ARG A 106 -6.89 11.43 14.44
CA ARG A 106 -6.01 10.26 14.67
C ARG A 106 -6.74 8.96 14.98
N LYS A 107 -8.01 8.83 14.61
CA LYS A 107 -8.78 7.59 14.86
C LYS A 107 -8.68 6.59 13.73
N GLU A 108 -8.36 7.05 12.53
CA GLU A 108 -8.24 6.22 11.34
C GLU A 108 -6.89 6.47 10.65
N ALA A 109 -6.33 5.39 10.13
CA ALA A 109 -5.13 5.45 9.30
C ALA A 109 -5.18 4.37 8.23
N ILE A 110 -4.61 4.65 7.07
CA ILE A 110 -4.38 3.65 6.03
C ILE A 110 -2.88 3.59 5.77
N VAL A 111 -2.35 2.39 5.83
CA VAL A 111 -0.93 2.10 5.63
C VAL A 111 -0.77 1.34 4.32
N GLY A 112 -0.02 1.87 3.37
CA GLY A 112 0.40 1.15 2.19
C GLY A 112 1.81 0.58 2.38
N TRP A 113 1.94 -0.73 2.37
CA TRP A 113 3.22 -1.43 2.37
C TRP A 113 3.40 -2.18 1.05
N TYR A 114 4.58 -2.10 0.48
CA TYR A 114 4.88 -2.65 -0.84
C TYR A 114 6.23 -3.33 -0.83
N ARG A 115 6.30 -4.50 -1.46
CA ARG A 115 7.54 -5.22 -1.72
C ARG A 115 7.76 -5.28 -3.22
N VAL A 116 8.86 -4.71 -3.68
CA VAL A 116 9.22 -4.64 -5.10
C VAL A 116 9.92 -5.91 -5.55
N LEU A 117 10.89 -6.36 -4.77
CA LEU A 117 11.62 -7.59 -5.01
C LEU A 117 11.69 -8.41 -3.72
N ASN A 118 11.51 -9.70 -3.87
CA ASN A 118 11.71 -10.61 -2.77
C ASN A 118 13.22 -10.84 -2.55
N GLY A 119 13.62 -11.04 -1.31
CA GLY A 119 15.02 -11.28 -0.93
C GLY A 119 15.19 -12.67 -0.33
N VAL A 120 16.40 -13.20 -0.42
CA VAL A 120 16.76 -14.47 0.21
C VAL A 120 16.98 -14.24 1.71
N ASN A 121 16.41 -15.12 2.55
CA ASN A 121 16.58 -15.07 4.01
C ASN A 121 16.26 -13.70 4.63
N LEU A 122 15.12 -13.11 4.26
CA LEU A 122 14.67 -11.84 4.83
C LEU A 122 14.52 -11.96 6.35
N PRO A 123 15.11 -11.02 7.11
CA PRO A 123 14.88 -10.97 8.55
C PRO A 123 13.43 -10.57 8.84
N TYR A 124 12.98 -10.81 10.06
CA TYR A 124 11.70 -10.28 10.51
C TYR A 124 11.63 -8.76 10.32
N GLY A 125 10.77 -8.35 9.39
CA GLY A 125 10.51 -6.93 9.12
C GLY A 125 9.50 -6.37 10.13
N ARG A 126 9.80 -5.19 10.67
CA ARG A 126 8.85 -4.41 11.45
C ARG A 126 8.66 -3.04 10.83
N LEU A 127 7.40 -2.67 10.64
CA LEU A 127 7.02 -1.36 10.14
C LEU A 127 6.51 -0.51 11.29
N ARG A 128 7.29 0.48 11.70
CA ARG A 128 6.85 1.46 12.71
C ARG A 128 5.95 2.48 12.05
N LEU A 129 4.76 2.66 12.61
CA LEU A 129 3.80 3.64 12.15
C LEU A 129 4.12 5.03 12.73
N GLN A 130 3.47 6.06 12.22
CA GLN A 130 3.67 7.44 12.65
C GLN A 130 2.33 8.18 12.77
N GLY A 131 2.30 9.20 13.60
CA GLY A 131 1.18 10.13 13.70
C GLY A 131 -0.08 9.62 14.40
N LEU A 132 -0.07 8.40 14.93
CA LEU A 132 -1.16 7.85 15.72
C LEU A 132 -1.23 8.52 17.11
N SER A 133 -2.36 8.38 17.80
CA SER A 133 -2.46 8.76 19.20
C SER A 133 -1.93 7.63 20.08
N GLU A 134 -1.00 7.93 20.98
CA GLU A 134 -0.32 6.92 21.81
C GLU A 134 -1.29 6.08 22.63
N ASP A 135 -2.33 6.71 23.19
CA ASP A 135 -3.26 6.12 24.14
C ASP A 135 -4.52 5.53 23.48
N LEU A 136 -4.74 5.73 22.18
CA LEU A 136 -5.90 5.18 21.51
C LEU A 136 -5.65 3.70 21.11
N PRO A 137 -6.67 2.84 21.30
CA PRO A 137 -6.68 1.49 20.79
C PRO A 137 -7.03 1.47 19.30
N TYR A 138 -6.23 0.77 18.51
CA TYR A 138 -6.44 0.56 17.07
C TYR A 138 -6.64 -0.93 16.78
N ARG A 139 -7.48 -1.21 15.82
CA ARG A 139 -7.60 -2.55 15.23
C ARG A 139 -6.97 -2.54 13.85
N VAL A 140 -6.04 -3.43 13.61
CA VAL A 140 -5.45 -3.66 12.30
C VAL A 140 -6.38 -4.59 11.50
N ASN A 141 -6.67 -4.25 10.25
CA ASN A 141 -7.52 -5.09 9.40
C ASN A 141 -6.93 -6.50 9.24
N GLY A 142 -7.80 -7.50 9.36
CA GLY A 142 -7.38 -8.90 9.31
C GLY A 142 -6.90 -9.50 10.64
N GLU A 143 -6.69 -8.66 11.66
CA GLU A 143 -6.30 -9.13 13.00
C GLU A 143 -7.45 -9.05 14.00
N SER A 144 -7.47 -9.98 14.94
CA SER A 144 -8.41 -9.96 16.08
C SER A 144 -7.90 -9.12 17.25
N SER A 145 -6.60 -8.85 17.28
CA SER A 145 -5.92 -8.12 18.35
C SER A 145 -6.19 -6.61 18.27
N ILE A 146 -6.10 -5.96 19.42
CA ILE A 146 -6.14 -4.51 19.55
C ILE A 146 -4.75 -4.07 19.99
N HIS A 147 -4.24 -3.04 19.33
CA HIS A 147 -2.93 -2.47 19.59
C HIS A 147 -3.06 -1.00 19.99
N TYR A 148 -2.28 -0.54 20.94
CA TYR A 148 -2.22 0.88 21.25
C TYR A 148 -1.37 1.61 20.20
N GLY A 149 -1.66 2.89 19.97
CA GLY A 149 -0.86 3.70 19.03
C GLY A 149 0.62 3.75 19.43
N SER A 150 0.92 3.81 20.73
CA SER A 150 2.30 3.73 21.23
C SER A 150 2.99 2.41 20.84
N GLU A 151 2.28 1.28 20.89
CA GLU A 151 2.80 -0.01 20.44
C GLU A 151 3.10 0.01 18.93
N LEU A 152 2.14 0.46 18.12
CA LEU A 152 2.27 0.53 16.67
C LEU A 152 3.40 1.47 16.20
N MET A 153 3.63 2.57 16.94
CA MET A 153 4.68 3.52 16.62
C MET A 153 6.07 3.08 17.11
N ASN A 154 6.17 2.36 18.22
CA ASN A 154 7.46 1.99 18.81
C ASN A 154 7.88 0.54 18.48
N ALA A 155 6.99 -0.43 18.62
CA ALA A 155 7.24 -1.83 18.27
C ALA A 155 7.00 -2.11 16.79
N GLY A 156 5.96 -1.48 16.21
CA GLY A 156 5.58 -1.61 14.81
C GLY A 156 4.84 -2.91 14.48
N LEU A 157 4.27 -2.94 13.28
CA LEU A 157 3.61 -4.11 12.70
C LEU A 157 4.65 -5.08 12.12
N ILE A 158 4.38 -6.38 12.24
CA ILE A 158 5.19 -7.41 11.58
C ILE A 158 4.78 -7.45 10.11
N THR A 159 5.74 -7.25 9.22
CA THR A 159 5.52 -7.22 7.76
C THR A 159 5.94 -8.51 7.06
N THR A 160 6.60 -9.42 7.78
CA THR A 160 7.01 -10.73 7.27
C THR A 160 6.13 -11.80 7.91
N ASP A 161 5.59 -12.70 7.09
CA ASP A 161 4.87 -13.85 7.61
C ASP A 161 5.81 -14.78 8.36
N ALA A 162 5.30 -15.47 9.37
CA ALA A 162 6.07 -16.43 10.18
C ALA A 162 6.70 -17.55 9.32
N SER A 163 6.16 -17.78 8.14
CA SER A 163 6.61 -18.74 7.14
C SER A 163 7.67 -18.19 6.17
N SER A 164 8.04 -16.93 6.27
CA SER A 164 8.95 -16.28 5.30
C SER A 164 10.37 -16.90 5.26
N GLY A 165 10.72 -17.76 6.20
CA GLY A 165 11.93 -18.57 6.16
C GLY A 165 11.72 -19.98 5.59
N GLN A 166 10.48 -20.35 5.28
CA GLN A 166 10.14 -21.69 4.78
C GLN A 166 9.11 -21.57 3.67
N ALA A 167 9.54 -21.04 2.53
CA ALA A 167 8.75 -21.12 1.31
C ALA A 167 8.62 -22.59 0.88
N GLN A 168 7.79 -23.34 1.59
CA GLN A 168 7.33 -24.64 1.13
C GLN A 168 6.12 -24.41 0.21
N GLY A 169 6.38 -24.15 -1.06
CA GLY A 169 5.43 -24.44 -2.11
C GLY A 169 4.22 -23.53 -2.30
N ASP A 170 4.05 -22.47 -1.52
CA ASP A 170 2.99 -21.50 -1.77
C ASP A 170 3.51 -20.41 -2.72
N GLU A 171 3.10 -20.49 -3.98
CA GLU A 171 3.45 -19.49 -5.00
C GLU A 171 3.01 -18.07 -4.62
N GLU A 172 2.03 -17.92 -3.73
CA GLU A 172 1.55 -16.62 -3.24
C GLU A 172 2.54 -15.93 -2.30
N MET A 173 3.35 -16.68 -1.56
CA MET A 173 4.26 -16.12 -0.54
C MET A 173 5.60 -15.63 -1.11
N CYS A 174 5.90 -15.90 -2.37
CA CYS A 174 7.17 -15.56 -3.03
C CYS A 174 7.01 -14.53 -4.15
N ARG A 175 5.90 -13.80 -4.19
CA ARG A 175 5.67 -12.84 -5.28
C ARG A 175 6.51 -11.60 -5.13
N ASP A 176 7.21 -11.23 -6.20
CA ASP A 176 7.65 -9.87 -6.43
C ASP A 176 6.41 -8.99 -6.67
N PHE A 177 6.49 -7.71 -6.30
CA PHE A 177 5.40 -6.73 -6.46
C PHE A 177 4.16 -7.00 -5.60
N GLU A 178 4.36 -7.42 -4.38
CA GLU A 178 3.30 -7.55 -3.37
C GLU A 178 2.94 -6.17 -2.79
N SER A 179 1.66 -6.00 -2.48
CA SER A 179 1.18 -4.83 -1.75
C SER A 179 0.14 -5.23 -0.71
N ARG A 180 0.13 -4.52 0.43
CA ARG A 180 -0.87 -4.63 1.50
C ARG A 180 -1.34 -3.23 1.89
N LEU A 181 -2.63 -3.08 2.11
CA LEU A 181 -3.26 -1.89 2.69
C LEU A 181 -3.84 -2.20 4.05
#